data_1b9eb83cfbd049595a42a35334c64331
#
_entry.id   1b9eb83cfbd049595a42a35334c64331
#
_cell.length_a   1.000
_cell.length_b   1.000
_cell.length_c   1.000
_cell.angle_alpha   90.00
_cell.angle_beta   90.00
_cell.angle_gamma   90.00
#
_symmetry.space_group_name_H-M   'P 1'
#
loop_
_entity.id
_entity.type
_entity.pdbx_description
1 polymer ?
#
loop_
_entity_poly.entity_id
_entity_poly.type
_entity_poly.pdbx_seq_one_letter_code
_entity_poly.pdbx_strand_id
1 'polypeptide(L)'
;MLKHLFLIDKPIQRVSVFLIAAFMVLSIDQLSKFIIEIKIVYGSGITITSFFNLVHLKNEGAAFSFLSEAGGWQRYFFVSIAFVVSCWLIWSLIQKPHRKEAIGYALILGGALANMTDRIVRGAVVDFLDIHWQGMHWPAFNFADMSIVIGVCFMLWSGIQRDSTQKSR
;
A
#
# COMPACT_ATOMS: atom_id res chain seq x y z
N MET A 1 14.71 -12.73 -31.87
CA MET A 1 14.74 -11.23 -31.86
C MET A 1 14.10 -10.60 -30.61
N LEU A 2 13.72 -11.34 -29.57
CA LEU A 2 13.07 -10.80 -28.35
C LEU A 2 13.93 -10.90 -27.06
N LYS A 3 15.19 -11.36 -27.15
CA LYS A 3 16.09 -11.49 -25.98
C LYS A 3 16.77 -10.17 -25.54
N HIS A 4 16.71 -9.10 -26.33
CA HIS A 4 17.39 -7.83 -26.03
C HIS A 4 16.54 -6.79 -25.31
N LEU A 5 15.25 -7.06 -25.03
CA LEU A 5 14.36 -6.06 -24.40
C LEU A 5 14.45 -6.00 -22.88
N PHE A 6 15.23 -6.85 -22.23
CA PHE A 6 15.31 -6.96 -20.76
C PHE A 6 16.72 -6.76 -20.16
N LEU A 7 17.66 -6.20 -20.91
CA LEU A 7 18.97 -5.82 -20.37
C LEU A 7 18.90 -4.41 -19.76
N ILE A 8 18.17 -4.26 -18.66
CA ILE A 8 18.29 -3.09 -17.80
C ILE A 8 19.52 -3.33 -16.90
N ASP A 9 20.71 -3.24 -17.47
CA ASP A 9 21.98 -3.52 -16.77
C ASP A 9 22.54 -2.31 -16.02
N LYS A 10 21.94 -1.13 -16.16
CA LYS A 10 22.36 0.04 -15.40
C LYS A 10 21.63 0.08 -14.06
N PRO A 11 22.33 0.16 -12.91
CA PRO A 11 21.72 0.12 -11.58
C PRO A 11 20.64 1.19 -11.39
N ILE A 12 20.82 2.37 -11.99
CA ILE A 12 19.84 3.46 -11.95
C ILE A 12 18.55 3.09 -12.69
N GLN A 13 18.64 2.48 -13.88
CA GLN A 13 17.46 2.07 -14.65
C GLN A 13 16.62 1.02 -13.92
N ARG A 14 17.26 0.11 -13.20
CA ARG A 14 16.57 -0.91 -12.42
C ARG A 14 15.78 -0.31 -11.26
N VAL A 15 16.37 0.58 -10.49
CA VAL A 15 15.69 1.27 -9.38
C VAL A 15 14.53 2.11 -9.91
N SER A 16 14.72 2.82 -11.03
CA SER A 16 13.67 3.65 -11.64
C SER A 16 12.41 2.87 -11.97
N VAL A 17 12.52 1.63 -12.47
CA VAL A 17 11.35 0.78 -12.77
C VAL A 17 10.52 0.52 -11.51
N PHE A 18 11.16 0.22 -10.38
CA PHE A 18 10.46 -0.02 -9.12
C PHE A 18 9.86 1.24 -8.51
N LEU A 19 10.54 2.39 -8.66
CA LEU A 19 10.00 3.67 -8.24
C LEU A 19 8.80 4.10 -9.11
N ILE A 20 8.83 3.82 -10.41
CA ILE A 20 7.66 4.02 -11.30
C ILE A 20 6.50 3.12 -10.85
N ALA A 21 6.76 1.85 -10.53
CA ALA A 21 5.73 0.95 -10.01
C ALA A 21 5.11 1.46 -8.70
N ALA A 22 5.93 1.94 -7.76
CA ALA A 22 5.45 2.57 -6.53
C ALA A 22 4.62 3.83 -6.81
N PHE A 23 5.05 4.67 -7.75
CA PHE A 23 4.30 5.85 -8.17
C PHE A 23 2.95 5.48 -8.82
N MET A 24 2.90 4.41 -9.61
CA MET A 24 1.64 3.92 -10.19
C MET A 24 0.66 3.47 -9.10
N VAL A 25 1.13 2.72 -8.09
CA VAL A 25 0.31 2.31 -6.94
C VAL A 25 -0.26 3.54 -6.22
N LEU A 26 0.59 4.51 -5.89
CA LEU A 26 0.16 5.77 -5.27
C LEU A 26 -0.89 6.48 -6.14
N SER A 27 -0.65 6.60 -7.43
CA SER A 27 -1.55 7.32 -8.35
C SER A 27 -2.91 6.64 -8.47
N ILE A 28 -2.94 5.30 -8.60
CA ILE A 28 -4.18 4.53 -8.69
C ILE A 28 -4.98 4.67 -7.39
N ASP A 29 -4.33 4.56 -6.23
CA ASP A 29 -4.99 4.70 -4.94
C ASP A 29 -5.55 6.11 -4.75
N GLN A 30 -4.77 7.16 -5.00
CA GLN A 30 -5.22 8.55 -4.86
C GLN A 30 -6.35 8.90 -5.84
N LEU A 31 -6.29 8.38 -7.08
CA LEU A 31 -7.35 8.59 -8.06
C LEU A 31 -8.65 7.89 -7.63
N SER A 32 -8.57 6.66 -7.13
CA SER A 32 -9.73 5.93 -6.63
C SER A 32 -10.37 6.65 -5.44
N LYS A 33 -9.59 7.11 -4.48
CA LYS A 33 -10.06 7.88 -3.32
C LYS A 33 -10.72 9.18 -3.73
N PHE A 34 -10.14 9.90 -4.69
CA PHE A 34 -10.74 11.12 -5.25
C PHE A 34 -12.10 10.84 -5.89
N ILE A 35 -12.24 9.75 -6.66
CA ILE A 35 -13.51 9.35 -7.25
C ILE A 35 -14.55 9.03 -6.16
N ILE A 36 -14.15 8.31 -5.12
CA ILE A 36 -15.02 7.99 -3.97
C ILE A 36 -15.49 9.26 -3.28
N GLU A 37 -14.60 10.20 -2.99
CA GLU A 37 -14.95 11.48 -2.33
C GLU A 37 -15.97 12.30 -3.14
N ILE A 38 -15.92 12.22 -4.48
CA ILE A 38 -16.87 12.95 -5.34
C ILE A 38 -18.20 12.20 -5.47
N LYS A 39 -18.19 10.87 -5.52
CA LYS A 39 -19.35 10.07 -5.90
C LYS A 39 -20.16 9.56 -4.71
N ILE A 40 -19.56 9.42 -3.55
CA ILE A 40 -20.19 8.82 -2.37
C ILE A 40 -20.12 9.82 -1.22
N VAL A 41 -21.29 10.12 -0.64
CA VAL A 41 -21.38 11.02 0.52
C VAL A 41 -20.62 10.40 1.71
N TYR A 42 -19.89 11.23 2.44
CA TYR A 42 -19.17 10.78 3.63
C TYR A 42 -20.09 10.05 4.64
N GLY A 43 -19.63 8.92 5.14
CA GLY A 43 -20.39 8.06 6.05
C GLY A 43 -21.45 7.18 5.37
N SER A 44 -21.55 7.21 4.04
CA SER A 44 -22.50 6.39 3.27
C SER A 44 -21.80 5.36 2.38
N GLY A 45 -22.57 4.52 1.70
CA GLY A 45 -22.04 3.50 0.78
C GLY A 45 -23.05 3.11 -0.31
N ILE A 46 -22.52 2.40 -1.29
CA ILE A 46 -23.26 1.82 -2.41
C ILE A 46 -23.04 0.30 -2.38
N THR A 47 -24.11 -0.47 -2.27
CA THR A 47 -24.04 -1.93 -2.35
C THR A 47 -23.78 -2.36 -3.79
N ILE A 48 -22.69 -3.11 -3.99
CA ILE A 48 -22.30 -3.66 -5.29
C ILE A 48 -22.73 -5.11 -5.41
N THR A 49 -22.51 -5.91 -4.35
CA THR A 49 -22.92 -7.31 -4.27
C THR A 49 -23.45 -7.63 -2.87
N SER A 50 -23.91 -8.86 -2.66
CA SER A 50 -24.35 -9.34 -1.34
C SER A 50 -23.24 -9.47 -0.28
N PHE A 51 -21.98 -9.25 -0.65
CA PHE A 51 -20.81 -9.37 0.22
C PHE A 51 -19.80 -8.22 0.05
N PHE A 52 -20.10 -7.22 -0.79
CA PHE A 52 -19.19 -6.12 -1.09
C PHE A 52 -19.92 -4.81 -1.32
N ASN A 53 -19.47 -3.77 -0.62
CA ASN A 53 -19.93 -2.39 -0.76
C ASN A 53 -18.77 -1.47 -1.15
N LEU A 54 -19.07 -0.38 -1.85
CA LEU A 54 -18.20 0.79 -1.89
C LEU A 54 -18.69 1.80 -0.85
N VAL A 55 -17.83 2.20 0.06
CA VAL A 55 -18.16 3.13 1.15
C VAL A 55 -17.24 4.36 1.10
N HIS A 56 -17.61 5.43 1.80
CA HIS A 56 -16.73 6.57 2.01
C HIS A 56 -16.53 6.78 3.51
N LEU A 57 -15.47 6.22 4.04
CA LEU A 57 -15.09 6.32 5.45
C LEU A 57 -13.73 7.01 5.58
N LYS A 58 -13.49 7.62 6.75
CA LYS A 58 -12.20 8.23 7.10
C LYS A 58 -11.59 7.48 8.29
N ASN A 59 -10.34 7.07 8.12
CA ASN A 59 -9.56 6.35 9.11
C ASN A 59 -8.44 7.26 9.63
N GLU A 60 -8.57 7.75 10.84
CA GLU A 60 -7.61 8.64 11.49
C GLU A 60 -6.36 7.92 12.03
N GLY A 61 -6.27 6.61 11.81
CA GLY A 61 -5.12 5.79 12.25
C GLY A 61 -5.50 4.69 13.22
N ALA A 62 -6.80 4.43 13.39
CA ALA A 62 -7.30 3.41 14.28
C ALA A 62 -7.75 2.17 13.52
N ALA A 63 -6.88 1.17 13.41
CA ALA A 63 -7.38 -0.18 13.28
C ALA A 63 -8.15 -0.51 14.59
N PHE A 64 -9.45 -0.85 14.48
CA PHE A 64 -10.31 -1.23 15.61
C PHE A 64 -10.55 -0.12 16.67
N SER A 65 -10.67 1.14 16.26
CA SER A 65 -10.91 2.29 17.17
C SER A 65 -9.81 2.52 18.23
N PHE A 66 -8.71 1.81 18.16
CA PHE A 66 -7.55 2.02 19.02
C PHE A 66 -6.86 3.34 18.60
N LEU A 67 -6.91 4.37 19.42
CA LEU A 67 -6.44 5.73 19.18
C LEU A 67 -7.42 6.66 18.43
N SER A 68 -8.68 6.30 18.17
CA SER A 68 -9.64 7.21 17.52
C SER A 68 -9.89 8.53 18.30
N GLU A 69 -9.73 8.52 19.63
CA GLU A 69 -9.94 9.67 20.52
C GLU A 69 -8.64 10.32 21.01
N ALA A 70 -7.50 10.05 20.40
CA ALA A 70 -6.19 10.45 20.90
C ALA A 70 -5.79 11.92 20.60
N GLY A 71 -6.75 12.80 20.27
CA GLY A 71 -6.48 14.25 20.16
C GLY A 71 -5.65 14.68 18.94
N GLY A 72 -5.56 13.87 17.87
CA GLY A 72 -4.99 14.24 16.57
C GLY A 72 -3.47 14.02 16.41
N TRP A 73 -2.73 13.67 17.47
CA TRP A 73 -1.29 13.39 17.37
C TRP A 73 -0.99 12.13 16.57
N GLN A 74 -1.92 11.15 16.55
CA GLN A 74 -1.81 9.89 15.82
C GLN A 74 -1.54 10.10 14.33
N ARG A 75 -2.08 11.16 13.73
CA ARG A 75 -1.79 11.55 12.34
C ARG A 75 -0.29 11.73 12.11
N TYR A 76 0.37 12.51 12.95
CA TYR A 76 1.81 12.78 12.84
C TYR A 76 2.65 11.53 13.11
N PHE A 77 2.22 10.70 14.04
CA PHE A 77 2.85 9.43 14.35
C PHE A 77 2.86 8.49 13.12
N PHE A 78 1.69 8.28 12.49
CA PHE A 78 1.61 7.43 11.30
C PHE A 78 2.32 8.03 10.08
N VAL A 79 2.31 9.34 9.91
CA VAL A 79 3.10 10.04 8.87
C VAL A 79 4.58 9.79 9.10
N SER A 80 5.08 9.89 10.33
CA SER A 80 6.48 9.66 10.68
C SER A 80 6.90 8.21 10.40
N ILE A 81 6.08 7.23 10.80
CA ILE A 81 6.35 5.82 10.49
C ILE A 81 6.39 5.60 8.98
N ALA A 82 5.40 6.08 8.24
CA ALA A 82 5.35 5.92 6.79
C ALA A 82 6.56 6.57 6.12
N PHE A 83 7.01 7.73 6.58
CA PHE A 83 8.21 8.40 6.09
C PHE A 83 9.48 7.56 6.33
N VAL A 84 9.71 7.10 7.58
CA VAL A 84 10.87 6.29 7.92
C VAL A 84 10.91 4.98 7.13
N VAL A 85 9.76 4.30 7.03
CA VAL A 85 9.63 3.06 6.24
C VAL A 85 9.88 3.35 4.75
N SER A 86 9.37 4.44 4.21
CA SER A 86 9.61 4.82 2.80
C SER A 86 11.08 5.08 2.52
N CYS A 87 11.79 5.78 3.40
CA CYS A 87 13.23 6.00 3.29
C CYS A 87 14.00 4.68 3.32
N TRP A 88 13.65 3.77 4.23
CA TRP A 88 14.26 2.45 4.33
C TRP A 88 14.00 1.59 3.07
N LEU A 89 12.77 1.61 2.53
CA LEU A 89 12.42 0.88 1.30
C LEU A 89 13.18 1.41 0.09
N ILE A 90 13.32 2.73 -0.06
CA ILE A 90 14.12 3.34 -1.14
C ILE A 90 15.59 2.93 -1.00
N TRP A 91 16.15 3.02 0.21
CA TRP A 91 17.52 2.57 0.48
C TRP A 91 17.69 1.09 0.12
N SER A 92 16.74 0.23 0.53
CA SER A 92 16.75 -1.20 0.23
C SER A 92 16.70 -1.49 -1.27
N LEU A 93 15.91 -0.74 -2.05
CA LEU A 93 15.85 -0.86 -3.51
C LEU A 93 17.21 -0.52 -4.18
N ILE A 94 17.96 0.43 -3.61
CA ILE A 94 19.31 0.80 -4.10
C ILE A 94 20.32 -0.35 -3.88
N GLN A 95 20.14 -1.18 -2.84
CA GLN A 95 21.00 -2.33 -2.54
C GLN A 95 20.83 -3.51 -3.53
N LYS A 96 20.05 -3.32 -4.58
CA LYS A 96 19.80 -4.34 -5.64
C LYS A 96 19.27 -5.67 -5.11
N PRO A 97 18.15 -5.67 -4.39
CA PRO A 97 17.53 -6.89 -3.87
C PRO A 97 17.12 -7.83 -5.00
N HIS A 98 16.76 -9.07 -4.66
CA HIS A 98 16.15 -9.99 -5.64
C HIS A 98 14.87 -9.38 -6.24
N ARG A 99 14.55 -9.74 -7.49
CA ARG A 99 13.41 -9.14 -8.22
C ARG A 99 12.08 -9.24 -7.45
N LYS A 100 11.81 -10.38 -6.81
CA LYS A 100 10.58 -10.57 -6.02
C LYS A 100 10.53 -9.64 -4.81
N GLU A 101 11.64 -9.50 -4.12
CA GLU A 101 11.82 -8.62 -2.97
C GLU A 101 11.69 -7.14 -3.40
N ALA A 102 12.28 -6.76 -4.54
CA ALA A 102 12.14 -5.43 -5.11
C ALA A 102 10.69 -5.09 -5.50
N ILE A 103 9.92 -6.06 -6.01
CA ILE A 103 8.48 -5.89 -6.25
C ILE A 103 7.77 -5.64 -4.93
N GLY A 104 8.05 -6.44 -3.89
CA GLY A 104 7.49 -6.24 -2.55
C GLY A 104 7.78 -4.83 -2.01
N TYR A 105 9.03 -4.38 -2.09
CA TYR A 105 9.42 -3.03 -1.66
C TYR A 105 8.69 -1.93 -2.42
N ALA A 106 8.53 -2.07 -3.74
CA ALA A 106 7.83 -1.09 -4.57
C ALA A 106 6.33 -0.99 -4.21
N LEU A 107 5.66 -2.13 -3.98
CA LEU A 107 4.26 -2.18 -3.59
C LEU A 107 4.03 -1.55 -2.21
N ILE A 108 4.88 -1.90 -1.21
CA ILE A 108 4.79 -1.31 0.12
C ILE A 108 5.08 0.19 0.07
N LEU A 109 6.11 0.60 -0.68
CA LEU A 109 6.47 2.02 -0.83
C LEU A 109 5.31 2.82 -1.40
N GLY A 110 4.70 2.35 -2.50
CA GLY A 110 3.57 3.02 -3.14
C GLY A 110 2.38 3.17 -2.20
N GLY A 111 1.99 2.09 -1.49
CA GLY A 111 0.90 2.10 -0.53
C GLY A 111 1.19 2.97 0.71
N ALA A 112 2.41 2.91 1.25
CA ALA A 112 2.81 3.74 2.38
C ALA A 112 2.77 5.24 2.03
N LEU A 113 3.30 5.61 0.86
CA LEU A 113 3.26 6.99 0.38
C LEU A 113 1.82 7.46 0.09
N ALA A 114 0.95 6.59 -0.43
CA ALA A 114 -0.44 6.91 -0.68
C ALA A 114 -1.20 7.22 0.62
N ASN A 115 -1.11 6.35 1.63
CA ASN A 115 -1.73 6.56 2.93
C ASN A 115 -1.08 7.70 3.74
N MET A 116 0.22 7.99 3.51
CA MET A 116 0.89 9.16 4.06
C MET A 116 0.35 10.45 3.44
N THR A 117 0.16 10.47 2.12
CA THR A 117 -0.43 11.62 1.39
C THR A 117 -1.81 11.96 1.91
N ASP A 118 -2.67 10.97 2.12
CA ASP A 118 -3.99 11.18 2.71
C ASP A 118 -3.91 11.87 4.07
N ARG A 119 -3.05 11.37 4.94
CA ARG A 119 -2.86 11.95 6.27
C ARG A 119 -2.35 13.38 6.22
N ILE A 120 -1.46 13.70 5.29
CA ILE A 120 -0.93 15.06 5.13
C ILE A 120 -1.98 16.00 4.54
N VAL A 121 -2.74 15.57 3.54
CA VAL A 121 -3.65 16.44 2.79
C VAL A 121 -5.04 16.48 3.42
N ARG A 122 -5.59 15.29 3.78
CA ARG A 122 -6.98 15.11 4.25
C ARG A 122 -7.11 15.00 5.77
N GLY A 123 -6.00 14.78 6.48
CA GLY A 123 -5.98 14.52 7.93
C GLY A 123 -6.22 13.06 8.32
N ALA A 124 -6.86 12.28 7.44
CA ALA A 124 -7.22 10.88 7.64
C ALA A 124 -7.09 10.11 6.32
N VAL A 125 -6.97 8.79 6.39
CA VAL A 125 -6.98 7.91 5.21
C VAL A 125 -8.42 7.69 4.77
N VAL A 126 -8.67 7.73 3.46
CA VAL A 126 -9.97 7.37 2.88
C VAL A 126 -10.01 5.86 2.64
N ASP A 127 -10.95 5.17 3.30
CA ASP A 127 -11.22 3.75 3.15
C ASP A 127 -12.55 3.57 2.41
N PHE A 128 -12.56 2.69 1.39
CA PHE A 128 -13.71 2.59 0.50
C PHE A 128 -14.10 1.18 0.08
N LEU A 129 -13.32 0.16 0.39
CA LEU A 129 -13.63 -1.25 0.13
C LEU A 129 -14.19 -1.86 1.42
N ASP A 130 -15.45 -2.25 1.42
CA ASP A 130 -16.14 -2.87 2.55
C ASP A 130 -16.58 -4.29 2.15
N ILE A 131 -15.92 -5.30 2.71
CA ILE A 131 -16.26 -6.71 2.54
C ILE A 131 -17.04 -7.16 3.75
N HIS A 132 -18.18 -7.80 3.50
CA HIS A 132 -19.04 -8.27 4.58
C HIS A 132 -19.65 -9.66 4.30
N TRP A 133 -20.00 -10.37 5.35
CA TRP A 133 -20.68 -11.66 5.29
C TRP A 133 -21.65 -11.78 6.44
N GLN A 134 -22.94 -12.04 6.15
CA GLN A 134 -24.00 -12.22 7.16
C GLN A 134 -24.05 -11.10 8.22
N GLY A 135 -23.85 -9.83 7.80
CA GLY A 135 -23.87 -8.67 8.70
C GLY A 135 -22.58 -8.42 9.46
N MET A 136 -21.58 -9.28 9.34
CA MET A 136 -20.22 -9.02 9.83
C MET A 136 -19.39 -8.33 8.76
N HIS A 137 -18.84 -7.17 9.10
CA HIS A 137 -18.01 -6.37 8.20
C HIS A 137 -16.54 -6.53 8.57
N TRP A 138 -15.69 -6.79 7.55
CA TRP A 138 -14.26 -6.56 7.68
C TRP A 138 -14.02 -5.06 7.76
N PRO A 139 -13.06 -4.56 8.58
CA PRO A 139 -12.73 -3.15 8.58
C PRO A 139 -12.49 -2.65 7.15
N ALA A 140 -13.12 -1.54 6.78
CA ALA A 140 -12.97 -0.98 5.44
C ALA A 140 -11.49 -0.66 5.17
N PHE A 141 -11.07 -0.79 3.92
CA PHE A 141 -9.70 -0.62 3.46
C PHE A 141 -9.65 0.03 2.07
N ASN A 142 -8.46 0.21 1.51
CA ASN A 142 -8.21 0.86 0.24
C ASN A 142 -7.15 0.12 -0.61
N PHE A 143 -6.84 0.60 -1.79
CA PHE A 143 -5.84 -0.03 -2.66
C PHE A 143 -4.41 0.09 -2.12
N ALA A 144 -4.09 1.14 -1.36
CA ALA A 144 -2.79 1.26 -0.70
C ALA A 144 -2.59 0.11 0.31
N ASP A 145 -3.61 -0.21 1.12
CA ASP A 145 -3.55 -1.31 2.09
C ASP A 145 -3.39 -2.67 1.38
N MET A 146 -4.14 -2.89 0.30
CA MET A 146 -3.98 -4.10 -0.53
C MET A 146 -2.55 -4.22 -1.07
N SER A 147 -1.97 -3.13 -1.57
CA SER A 147 -0.63 -3.15 -2.12
C SER A 147 0.43 -3.41 -1.05
N ILE A 148 0.26 -2.87 0.17
CA ILE A 148 1.14 -3.15 1.31
C ILE A 148 1.08 -4.64 1.66
N VAL A 149 -0.11 -5.21 1.81
CA VAL A 149 -0.29 -6.64 2.14
C VAL A 149 0.34 -7.53 1.08
N ILE A 150 0.05 -7.29 -0.20
CA ILE A 150 0.63 -8.04 -1.32
C ILE A 150 2.17 -7.89 -1.32
N GLY A 151 2.67 -6.69 -1.08
CA GLY A 151 4.10 -6.41 -0.99
C GLY A 151 4.80 -7.18 0.11
N VAL A 152 4.19 -7.26 1.31
CA VAL A 152 4.68 -8.07 2.43
C VAL A 152 4.70 -9.56 2.06
N CYS A 153 3.66 -10.07 1.39
CA CYS A 153 3.64 -11.46 0.91
C CYS A 153 4.81 -11.75 -0.05
N PHE A 154 5.12 -10.82 -0.98
CA PHE A 154 6.28 -10.97 -1.87
C PHE A 154 7.61 -11.00 -1.12
N MET A 155 7.78 -10.15 -0.10
CA MET A 155 8.99 -10.14 0.74
C MET A 155 9.15 -11.46 1.51
N LEU A 156 8.10 -11.92 2.18
CA LEU A 156 8.11 -13.18 2.94
C LEU A 156 8.40 -14.37 2.02
N TRP A 157 7.76 -14.44 0.87
CA TRP A 157 8.02 -15.49 -0.12
C TRP A 157 9.47 -15.49 -0.60
N SER A 158 10.04 -14.32 -0.88
CA SER A 158 11.45 -14.19 -1.27
C SER A 158 12.39 -14.71 -0.17
N GLY A 159 12.10 -14.38 1.10
CA GLY A 159 12.87 -14.86 2.26
C GLY A 159 12.88 -16.39 2.38
N ILE A 160 11.71 -17.02 2.33
CA ILE A 160 11.56 -18.48 2.43
C ILE A 160 12.35 -19.20 1.32
N GLN A 161 12.31 -18.68 0.09
CA GLN A 161 13.05 -19.30 -1.03
C GLN A 161 14.58 -19.21 -0.86
N ARG A 162 15.08 -18.15 -0.25
CA ARG A 162 16.54 -18.01 0.03
C ARG A 162 17.02 -19.04 1.06
N ASP A 163 16.25 -19.19 2.15
CA ASP A 163 16.60 -20.15 3.21
C ASP A 163 16.60 -21.58 2.73
N SER A 164 15.63 -21.96 1.87
CA SER A 164 15.57 -23.32 1.28
C SER A 164 16.76 -23.60 0.36
N THR A 165 17.22 -22.60 -0.39
CA THR A 165 18.36 -22.74 -1.32
C THR A 165 19.70 -22.83 -0.55
N GLN A 166 19.83 -22.17 0.60
CA GLN A 166 21.02 -22.26 1.45
C GLN A 166 21.12 -23.60 2.17
N LYS A 167 20.00 -24.20 2.59
CA LYS A 167 19.99 -25.51 3.28
C LYS A 167 20.25 -26.69 2.36
N SER A 168 20.14 -26.53 1.04
CA SER A 168 20.37 -27.59 0.04
C SER A 168 21.79 -27.60 -0.54
N ARG A 169 22.66 -26.72 -0.05
CA ARG A 169 24.09 -26.64 -0.39
C ARG A 169 24.96 -27.09 0.77
#